data_1c6a6a335a7463a7df1e2e9d8899c9a1
#
_entry.id   1c6a6a335a7463a7df1e2e9d8899c9a1
#
_cell.length_a   1.000
_cell.length_b   1.000
_cell.length_c   1.000
_cell.angle_alpha   90.00
_cell.angle_beta   90.00
_cell.angle_gamma   90.00
#
_symmetry.space_group_name_H-M   'P 1'
#
loop_
_entity.id
_entity.type
_entity.pdbx_description
1 polymer ?
#
loop_
_entity_poly.entity_id
_entity_poly.type
_entity_poly.pdbx_seq_one_letter_code
_entity_poly.pdbx_strand_id
1 'polypeptide(L)'
;MKLLTIFTPTYNRKHTIGRTYDSLLRQTSKDFNWLIIDDGSSDGTKEWVESLGQGTWVMSYAYDWMGRKTSSNSDNVHFVVDVPTPDGHSLHIDYIRKPNGGLYTGYNVAYDFIQTELCVCIDSDDFAPDDAVEKICRLWKEKGSDKYCGVIGLDFYLDGSPIGGYLPQRMTECYRSDLFIKNIHQGDSKEVMRTELMRSVAPQIGFEGEKNFNPAYMLAQVWDKLPLLIINENLCFVDYQLGADSMSQGIFKQYLNSPRSYAKMRIMHLKLQRYNYSLKFKEAAHYISSCIISKDKNWLRNSPMKLTTILAIPLGLLFYAIIKIKNR
;
A
#
# COMPACT_ATOMS: atom_id res chain seq x y z
N MET A 1 -9.61 11.32 20.30
CA MET A 1 -9.03 10.27 19.42
C MET A 1 -8.49 10.97 18.19
N LYS A 2 -7.28 10.63 17.71
CA LYS A 2 -6.71 11.19 16.48
C LYS A 2 -7.54 10.75 15.27
N LEU A 3 -7.56 11.57 14.22
CA LEU A 3 -8.34 11.29 13.00
C LEU A 3 -7.60 10.34 12.04
N LEU A 4 -6.28 10.45 11.97
CA LEU A 4 -5.44 9.76 10.99
C LEU A 4 -4.39 8.86 11.66
N THR A 5 -4.12 7.70 11.08
CA THR A 5 -2.88 6.96 11.32
C THR A 5 -2.07 6.92 10.02
N ILE A 6 -0.85 7.43 10.08
CA ILE A 6 0.16 7.17 9.06
C ILE A 6 0.81 5.83 9.41
N PHE A 7 0.86 4.89 8.47
CA PHE A 7 1.55 3.63 8.69
C PHE A 7 2.69 3.44 7.69
N THR A 8 3.79 2.87 8.17
CA THR A 8 5.02 2.69 7.41
C THR A 8 5.47 1.23 7.52
N PRO A 9 5.18 0.39 6.51
CA PRO A 9 5.82 -0.92 6.41
C PRO A 9 7.31 -0.74 6.17
N THR A 10 8.15 -1.51 6.88
CA THR A 10 9.60 -1.41 6.75
C THR A 10 10.27 -2.79 6.77
N TYR A 11 11.32 -2.95 5.98
CA TYR A 11 12.20 -4.12 6.00
C TYR A 11 13.60 -3.73 5.60
N ASN A 12 14.55 -3.74 6.55
CA ASN A 12 15.94 -3.33 6.34
C ASN A 12 16.07 -1.92 5.74
N ARG A 13 15.40 -0.95 6.35
CA ARG A 13 15.35 0.46 5.90
C ARG A 13 15.80 1.46 6.98
N LYS A 14 16.67 1.03 7.91
CA LYS A 14 17.26 1.92 8.91
C LYS A 14 17.88 3.19 8.30
N HIS A 15 18.47 3.04 7.11
CA HIS A 15 19.16 4.13 6.42
C HIS A 15 18.23 5.17 5.78
N THR A 16 16.93 4.91 5.64
CA THR A 16 15.95 5.82 5.00
C THR A 16 14.84 6.27 5.96
N ILE A 17 14.37 5.39 6.87
CA ILE A 17 13.21 5.65 7.73
C ILE A 17 13.35 6.89 8.61
N GLY A 18 14.58 7.32 8.91
CA GLY A 18 14.85 8.56 9.64
C GLY A 18 14.31 9.81 8.94
N ARG A 19 14.33 9.86 7.61
CA ARG A 19 13.77 10.97 6.82
C ARG A 19 12.23 11.01 6.93
N THR A 20 11.59 9.85 6.88
CA THR A 20 10.14 9.74 7.14
C THR A 20 9.81 10.30 8.53
N TYR A 21 10.52 9.83 9.56
CA TYR A 21 10.37 10.28 10.94
C TYR A 21 10.50 11.81 11.08
N ASP A 22 11.58 12.41 10.54
CA ASP A 22 11.82 13.84 10.61
C ASP A 22 10.69 14.65 9.97
N SER A 23 10.11 14.16 8.88
CA SER A 23 8.98 14.80 8.22
C SER A 23 7.70 14.76 9.07
N LEU A 24 7.49 13.69 9.83
CA LEU A 24 6.33 13.55 10.72
C LEU A 24 6.46 14.42 11.98
N LEU A 25 7.66 14.63 12.49
CA LEU A 25 7.89 15.57 13.58
C LEU A 25 7.52 17.01 13.20
N ARG A 26 7.75 17.42 11.94
CA ARG A 26 7.49 18.76 11.43
C ARG A 26 6.04 19.02 11.02
N GLN A 27 5.15 18.02 11.04
CA GLN A 27 3.76 18.22 10.63
C GLN A 27 3.09 19.35 11.39
N THR A 28 2.43 20.27 10.67
CA THR A 28 1.70 21.43 11.25
C THR A 28 0.48 20.98 12.05
N SER A 29 -0.17 19.90 11.66
CA SER A 29 -1.25 19.26 12.44
C SER A 29 -0.74 18.02 13.15
N LYS A 30 -1.09 17.89 14.42
CA LYS A 30 -0.79 16.69 15.24
C LYS A 30 -1.98 15.73 15.38
N ASP A 31 -2.98 15.84 14.52
CA ASP A 31 -4.18 14.98 14.57
C ASP A 31 -3.93 13.59 13.95
N PHE A 32 -2.77 13.02 14.24
CA PHE A 32 -2.37 11.71 13.73
C PHE A 32 -1.48 10.92 14.71
N ASN A 33 -1.38 9.62 14.48
CA ASN A 33 -0.40 8.69 15.08
C ASN A 33 0.48 8.09 13.97
N TRP A 34 1.66 7.60 14.34
CA TRP A 34 2.52 6.87 13.43
C TRP A 34 2.62 5.40 13.83
N LEU A 35 2.32 4.49 12.91
CA LEU A 35 2.45 3.05 13.06
C LEU A 35 3.57 2.52 12.17
N ILE A 36 4.63 1.99 12.76
CA ILE A 36 5.72 1.33 12.05
C ILE A 36 5.48 -0.19 12.09
N ILE A 37 5.43 -0.84 10.93
CA ILE A 37 5.32 -2.30 10.84
C ILE A 37 6.63 -2.87 10.30
N ASP A 38 7.42 -3.46 11.17
CA ASP A 38 8.70 -4.08 10.82
C ASP A 38 8.50 -5.54 10.38
N ASP A 39 8.74 -5.79 9.11
CA ASP A 39 8.63 -7.11 8.49
C ASP A 39 9.87 -7.99 8.74
N GLY A 40 10.40 -7.96 9.96
CA GLY A 40 11.51 -8.80 10.42
C GLY A 40 12.89 -8.29 10.01
N SER A 41 13.13 -6.99 10.13
CA SER A 41 14.44 -6.36 9.84
C SER A 41 15.58 -6.92 10.70
N SER A 42 16.78 -6.89 10.15
CA SER A 42 18.03 -7.31 10.78
C SER A 42 19.16 -6.27 10.68
N ASP A 43 18.87 -5.07 10.18
CA ASP A 43 19.83 -3.99 9.93
C ASP A 43 19.96 -2.98 11.09
N GLY A 44 19.32 -3.26 12.23
CA GLY A 44 19.26 -2.34 13.38
C GLY A 44 18.10 -1.36 13.33
N THR A 45 17.06 -1.63 12.52
CA THR A 45 15.82 -0.82 12.50
C THR A 45 15.12 -0.84 13.85
N LYS A 46 15.05 -2.00 14.53
CA LYS A 46 14.48 -2.13 15.87
C LYS A 46 15.19 -1.22 16.88
N GLU A 47 16.51 -1.33 16.96
CA GLU A 47 17.34 -0.55 17.87
C GLU A 47 17.24 0.95 17.60
N TRP A 48 17.07 1.32 16.33
CA TRP A 48 16.82 2.72 15.96
C TRP A 48 15.48 3.21 16.52
N VAL A 49 14.39 2.44 16.39
CA VAL A 49 13.08 2.81 16.97
C VAL A 49 13.16 2.93 18.50
N GLU A 50 13.83 1.98 19.18
CA GLU A 50 14.02 2.02 20.62
C GLU A 50 14.82 3.25 21.10
N SER A 51 15.66 3.82 20.23
CA SER A 51 16.45 5.03 20.52
C SER A 51 15.68 6.34 20.39
N LEU A 52 14.46 6.35 19.85
CA LEU A 52 13.67 7.57 19.62
C LEU A 52 13.19 8.23 20.91
N GLY A 53 13.10 7.48 22.01
CA GLY A 53 12.67 8.01 23.31
C GLY A 53 12.54 6.95 24.39
N GLN A 54 12.01 7.36 25.54
CA GLN A 54 11.69 6.43 26.63
C GLN A 54 10.37 5.72 26.34
N GLY A 55 10.43 4.67 25.57
CA GLY A 55 9.28 3.85 25.22
C GLY A 55 9.17 2.58 26.06
N THR A 56 8.11 1.82 25.85
CA THR A 56 7.81 0.59 26.58
C THR A 56 7.38 -0.52 25.64
N TRP A 57 7.92 -1.72 25.82
CA TRP A 57 7.38 -2.94 25.24
C TRP A 57 6.08 -3.32 25.95
N VAL A 58 5.00 -3.43 25.19
CA VAL A 58 3.69 -3.77 25.72
C VAL A 58 3.28 -5.17 25.30
N MET A 59 2.56 -5.86 26.18
CA MET A 59 1.96 -7.15 25.87
C MET A 59 0.91 -6.97 24.77
N SER A 60 1.09 -7.61 23.64
CA SER A 60 0.19 -7.52 22.49
C SER A 60 0.07 -8.84 21.76
N TYR A 61 -0.95 -8.96 20.91
CA TYR A 61 -1.03 -10.09 20.00
C TYR A 61 0.16 -10.08 19.03
N ALA A 62 0.79 -11.23 18.85
CA ALA A 62 1.75 -11.42 17.79
C ALA A 62 1.05 -11.60 16.44
N TYR A 63 1.78 -11.36 15.38
CA TYR A 63 1.32 -11.59 14.02
C TYR A 63 2.17 -12.69 13.37
N ASP A 64 1.54 -13.55 12.58
CA ASP A 64 2.24 -14.53 11.77
C ASP A 64 2.93 -13.87 10.56
N TRP A 65 3.65 -14.67 9.76
CA TRP A 65 4.35 -14.16 8.57
C TRP A 65 3.41 -13.50 7.56
N MET A 66 2.12 -13.88 7.55
CA MET A 66 1.10 -13.29 6.66
C MET A 66 0.47 -12.01 7.23
N GLY A 67 0.87 -11.58 8.43
CA GLY A 67 0.29 -10.43 9.12
C GLY A 67 -1.10 -10.70 9.69
N ARG A 68 -1.41 -11.97 10.00
CA ARG A 68 -2.64 -12.34 10.69
C ARG A 68 -2.37 -12.42 12.19
N LYS A 69 -3.29 -11.89 12.97
CA LYS A 69 -3.24 -11.97 14.43
C LYS A 69 -3.20 -13.42 14.91
N THR A 70 -2.31 -13.71 15.84
CA THR A 70 -2.22 -15.04 16.48
C THR A 70 -3.08 -15.09 17.74
N SER A 71 -3.36 -16.30 18.23
CA SER A 71 -4.13 -16.50 19.47
C SER A 71 -3.34 -16.22 20.74
N SER A 72 -2.02 -16.08 20.67
CA SER A 72 -1.14 -15.84 21.81
C SER A 72 -0.68 -14.39 21.86
N ASN A 73 -0.67 -13.81 23.06
CA ASN A 73 0.05 -12.58 23.33
C ASN A 73 1.54 -12.86 23.42
N SER A 74 2.35 -11.88 23.07
CA SER A 74 3.81 -11.97 23.17
C SER A 74 4.41 -10.65 23.63
N ASP A 75 5.45 -10.74 24.43
CA ASP A 75 6.31 -9.62 24.75
C ASP A 75 7.26 -9.33 23.57
N ASN A 76 7.78 -8.11 23.49
CA ASN A 76 8.77 -7.70 22.48
C ASN A 76 8.28 -7.75 21.02
N VAL A 77 6.98 -7.67 20.78
CA VAL A 77 6.38 -7.53 19.44
C VAL A 77 5.79 -6.15 19.20
N HIS A 78 5.37 -5.43 20.24
CA HIS A 78 4.78 -4.11 20.17
C HIS A 78 5.49 -3.16 21.13
N PHE A 79 6.15 -2.14 20.58
CA PHE A 79 6.82 -1.08 21.32
C PHE A 79 6.06 0.24 21.13
N VAL A 80 5.87 0.99 22.22
CA VAL A 80 5.16 2.27 22.21
C VAL A 80 6.07 3.35 22.75
N VAL A 81 6.14 4.47 22.05
CA VAL A 81 6.89 5.65 22.47
C VAL A 81 6.19 6.94 22.06
N ASP A 82 6.17 7.92 22.96
CA ASP A 82 5.74 9.29 22.67
C ASP A 82 6.98 10.19 22.56
N VAL A 83 7.19 10.75 21.38
CA VAL A 83 8.35 11.58 21.09
C VAL A 83 7.96 13.05 21.10
N PRO A 84 8.63 13.92 21.92
CA PRO A 84 8.38 15.35 21.92
C PRO A 84 8.62 15.97 20.53
N THR A 85 7.71 16.83 20.10
CA THR A 85 7.85 17.58 18.85
C THR A 85 8.33 19.02 19.14
N PRO A 86 8.96 19.71 18.17
CA PRO A 86 9.54 21.05 18.39
C PRO A 86 8.53 22.11 18.85
N ASP A 87 7.25 21.91 18.58
CA ASP A 87 6.13 22.79 18.96
C ASP A 87 5.51 22.47 20.33
N GLY A 88 6.14 21.58 21.11
CA GLY A 88 5.71 21.23 22.47
C GLY A 88 4.60 20.18 22.56
N HIS A 89 4.21 19.59 21.44
CA HIS A 89 3.33 18.41 21.39
C HIS A 89 4.13 17.11 21.46
N SER A 90 3.48 15.97 21.23
CA SER A 90 4.14 14.67 21.07
C SER A 90 3.61 13.92 19.85
N LEU A 91 4.50 13.18 19.19
CA LEU A 91 4.17 12.18 18.19
C LEU A 91 4.07 10.82 18.88
N HIS A 92 2.87 10.23 18.85
CA HIS A 92 2.65 8.86 19.31
C HIS A 92 3.08 7.88 18.23
N ILE A 93 3.96 6.94 18.58
CA ILE A 93 4.52 5.92 17.70
C ILE A 93 4.21 4.54 18.26
N ASP A 94 3.52 3.73 17.47
CA ASP A 94 3.41 2.29 17.64
C ASP A 94 4.40 1.60 16.71
N TYR A 95 5.22 0.69 17.23
CA TYR A 95 6.10 -0.15 16.44
C TYR A 95 5.73 -1.62 16.65
N ILE A 96 5.37 -2.29 15.56
CA ILE A 96 5.01 -3.71 15.57
C ILE A 96 5.99 -4.50 14.73
N ARG A 97 6.61 -5.51 15.32
CA ARG A 97 7.52 -6.42 14.64
C ARG A 97 6.88 -7.78 14.37
N LYS A 98 7.07 -8.32 13.15
CA LYS A 98 6.55 -9.63 12.76
C LYS A 98 7.56 -10.41 11.92
N PRO A 99 7.39 -11.74 11.75
CA PRO A 99 8.18 -12.52 10.81
C PRO A 99 8.01 -12.03 9.37
N ASN A 100 9.09 -12.04 8.58
CA ASN A 100 9.09 -11.53 7.20
C ASN A 100 8.14 -12.27 6.27
N GLY A 101 7.19 -11.55 5.70
CA GLY A 101 6.18 -12.06 4.76
C GLY A 101 6.02 -11.27 3.47
N GLY A 102 6.67 -10.11 3.37
CA GLY A 102 6.55 -9.18 2.25
C GLY A 102 5.57 -8.03 2.51
N LEU A 103 5.67 -6.98 1.71
CA LEU A 103 5.01 -5.69 1.89
C LEU A 103 3.51 -5.81 2.25
N TYR A 104 2.74 -6.61 1.51
CA TYR A 104 1.29 -6.75 1.72
C TYR A 104 0.92 -7.25 3.11
N THR A 105 1.81 -7.99 3.76
CA THR A 105 1.57 -8.53 5.11
C THR A 105 1.67 -7.43 6.18
N GLY A 106 2.47 -6.39 5.93
CA GLY A 106 2.47 -5.17 6.72
C GLY A 106 1.14 -4.43 6.66
N TYR A 107 0.54 -4.35 5.45
CA TYR A 107 -0.81 -3.78 5.30
C TYR A 107 -1.88 -4.59 6.05
N ASN A 108 -1.76 -5.92 6.10
CA ASN A 108 -2.66 -6.75 6.90
C ASN A 108 -2.59 -6.37 8.38
N VAL A 109 -1.38 -6.21 8.92
CA VAL A 109 -1.18 -5.76 10.31
C VAL A 109 -1.76 -4.36 10.50
N ALA A 110 -1.49 -3.42 9.59
CA ALA A 110 -1.98 -2.05 9.69
C ALA A 110 -3.51 -2.02 9.80
N TYR A 111 -4.22 -2.69 8.90
CA TYR A 111 -5.68 -2.66 8.88
C TYR A 111 -6.34 -3.43 10.05
N ASP A 112 -5.66 -4.40 10.64
CA ASP A 112 -6.11 -5.04 11.88
C ASP A 112 -5.89 -4.12 13.10
N PHE A 113 -4.76 -3.41 13.16
CA PHE A 113 -4.32 -2.65 14.32
C PHE A 113 -4.93 -1.24 14.41
N ILE A 114 -4.97 -0.49 13.30
CA ILE A 114 -5.36 0.92 13.26
C ILE A 114 -6.80 1.11 13.74
N GLN A 115 -7.02 2.09 14.65
CA GLN A 115 -8.34 2.42 15.19
C GLN A 115 -8.85 3.81 14.78
N THR A 116 -8.01 4.64 14.16
CA THR A 116 -8.41 5.95 13.62
C THR A 116 -9.34 5.80 12.42
N GLU A 117 -10.13 6.82 12.15
CA GLU A 117 -11.08 6.83 11.02
C GLU A 117 -10.38 6.69 9.68
N LEU A 118 -9.24 7.39 9.51
CA LEU A 118 -8.43 7.38 8.31
C LEU A 118 -7.09 6.69 8.53
N CYS A 119 -6.58 6.09 7.47
CA CYS A 119 -5.21 5.55 7.39
C CYS A 119 -4.56 5.87 6.05
N VAL A 120 -3.24 6.08 6.05
CA VAL A 120 -2.44 6.30 4.85
C VAL A 120 -1.09 5.62 4.99
N CYS A 121 -0.62 5.00 3.90
CA CYS A 121 0.74 4.46 3.84
C CYS A 121 1.71 5.56 3.37
N ILE A 122 2.79 5.73 4.13
CA ILE A 122 4.02 6.41 3.68
C ILE A 122 5.14 5.39 3.78
N ASP A 123 5.76 5.05 2.66
CA ASP A 123 6.83 4.07 2.62
C ASP A 123 8.08 4.57 3.37
N SER A 124 8.91 3.65 3.85
CA SER A 124 10.07 3.96 4.71
C SER A 124 11.23 4.67 4.00
N ASP A 125 11.11 4.91 2.69
CA ASP A 125 12.02 5.71 1.86
C ASP A 125 11.38 7.00 1.35
N ASP A 126 10.10 7.25 1.67
CA ASP A 126 9.34 8.44 1.33
C ASP A 126 9.15 9.37 2.53
N PHE A 127 8.67 10.60 2.30
CA PHE A 127 8.38 11.55 3.37
C PHE A 127 7.27 12.53 3.00
N ALA A 128 6.54 13.01 4.03
CA ALA A 128 5.44 13.94 3.86
C ALA A 128 5.92 15.41 3.80
N PRO A 129 5.27 16.31 3.02
CA PRO A 129 5.40 17.75 3.25
C PRO A 129 4.83 18.14 4.61
N ASP A 130 5.31 19.24 5.19
CA ASP A 130 5.02 19.61 6.57
C ASP A 130 3.52 19.86 6.88
N ASP A 131 2.71 20.10 5.86
CA ASP A 131 1.27 20.40 5.93
C ASP A 131 0.35 19.26 5.44
N ALA A 132 0.90 18.08 5.14
CA ALA A 132 0.13 16.95 4.59
C ALA A 132 -1.02 16.53 5.51
N VAL A 133 -0.74 16.32 6.80
CA VAL A 133 -1.76 15.93 7.79
C VAL A 133 -2.84 17.01 7.93
N GLU A 134 -2.47 18.28 7.94
CA GLU A 134 -3.42 19.39 8.02
C GLU A 134 -4.37 19.38 6.81
N LYS A 135 -3.85 19.26 5.60
CA LYS A 135 -4.64 19.20 4.36
C LYS A 135 -5.64 18.04 4.38
N ILE A 136 -5.18 16.85 4.75
CA ILE A 136 -6.00 15.65 4.84
C ILE A 136 -7.12 15.83 5.87
N CYS A 137 -6.76 16.20 7.09
CA CYS A 137 -7.71 16.32 8.19
C CYS A 137 -8.73 17.45 7.95
N ARG A 138 -8.30 18.59 7.39
CA ARG A 138 -9.19 19.70 7.05
C ARG A 138 -10.22 19.29 6.01
N LEU A 139 -9.77 18.74 4.87
CA LEU A 139 -10.67 18.33 3.80
C LEU A 139 -11.68 17.26 4.29
N TRP A 140 -11.19 16.29 5.08
CA TRP A 140 -12.07 15.23 5.58
C TRP A 140 -13.10 15.75 6.57
N LYS A 141 -12.73 16.64 7.49
CA LYS A 141 -13.66 17.28 8.44
C LYS A 141 -14.70 18.14 7.73
N GLU A 142 -14.34 18.80 6.61
CA GLU A 142 -15.25 19.67 5.85
C GLU A 142 -16.19 18.90 4.92
N LYS A 143 -15.72 17.83 4.26
CA LYS A 143 -16.44 17.16 3.15
C LYS A 143 -16.52 15.64 3.28
N GLY A 144 -15.80 15.05 4.23
CA GLY A 144 -15.80 13.61 4.46
C GLY A 144 -17.20 13.09 4.81
N SER A 145 -17.53 11.92 4.30
CA SER A 145 -18.79 11.23 4.59
C SER A 145 -18.74 9.78 4.07
N ASP A 146 -19.80 9.02 4.35
CA ASP A 146 -19.95 7.63 3.87
C ASP A 146 -20.02 7.49 2.34
N LYS A 147 -20.25 8.59 1.63
CA LYS A 147 -20.18 8.65 0.17
C LYS A 147 -18.78 8.34 -0.37
N TYR A 148 -17.72 8.63 0.40
CA TYR A 148 -16.34 8.55 -0.03
C TYR A 148 -15.61 7.40 0.65
N CYS A 149 -14.67 6.76 -0.06
CA CYS A 149 -13.77 5.80 0.56
C CYS A 149 -12.53 6.44 1.19
N GLY A 150 -12.32 7.73 0.99
CA GLY A 150 -11.19 8.48 1.53
C GLY A 150 -10.83 9.69 0.70
N VAL A 151 -9.56 10.02 0.68
CA VAL A 151 -8.96 11.17 -0.01
C VAL A 151 -7.83 10.69 -0.92
N ILE A 152 -7.64 11.31 -2.06
CA ILE A 152 -6.48 11.12 -2.94
C ILE A 152 -5.72 12.43 -3.09
N GLY A 153 -4.40 12.38 -2.93
CA GLY A 153 -3.50 13.48 -3.20
C GLY A 153 -2.36 13.07 -4.13
N LEU A 154 -1.51 14.01 -4.48
CA LEU A 154 -0.43 13.77 -5.43
C LEU A 154 0.86 13.36 -4.71
N ASP A 155 1.60 12.46 -5.36
CA ASP A 155 3.00 12.21 -5.04
C ASP A 155 3.90 13.13 -5.90
N PHE A 156 4.99 13.58 -5.31
CA PHE A 156 5.93 14.51 -5.94
C PHE A 156 7.34 13.93 -5.97
N TYR A 157 8.08 14.27 -7.01
CA TYR A 157 9.52 14.06 -7.03
C TYR A 157 10.22 14.98 -6.02
N LEU A 158 11.48 14.68 -5.71
CA LEU A 158 12.30 15.49 -4.78
C LEU A 158 12.58 16.92 -5.31
N ASP A 159 12.48 17.13 -6.61
CA ASP A 159 12.61 18.44 -7.24
C ASP A 159 11.35 19.32 -7.11
N GLY A 160 10.29 18.81 -6.47
CA GLY A 160 9.04 19.52 -6.26
C GLY A 160 8.05 19.45 -7.43
N SER A 161 8.31 18.63 -8.45
CA SER A 161 7.37 18.42 -9.55
C SER A 161 6.40 17.26 -9.26
N PRO A 162 5.12 17.34 -9.65
CA PRO A 162 4.14 16.27 -9.41
C PRO A 162 4.41 15.06 -10.32
N ILE A 163 4.36 13.86 -9.76
CA ILE A 163 4.48 12.62 -10.50
C ILE A 163 3.21 12.42 -11.33
N GLY A 164 3.34 12.38 -12.66
CA GLY A 164 2.20 12.26 -13.58
C GLY A 164 1.39 13.55 -13.79
N GLY A 165 1.82 14.67 -13.21
CA GLY A 165 1.18 15.99 -13.35
C GLY A 165 0.00 16.22 -12.39
N TYR A 166 -0.57 17.42 -12.46
CA TYR A 166 -1.72 17.81 -11.67
C TYR A 166 -3.02 17.21 -12.23
N LEU A 167 -3.99 16.95 -11.34
CA LEU A 167 -5.35 16.64 -11.73
C LEU A 167 -6.06 17.88 -12.29
N PRO A 168 -7.14 17.74 -13.10
CA PRO A 168 -7.92 18.88 -13.57
C PRO A 168 -8.44 19.74 -12.41
N GLN A 169 -8.21 21.06 -12.43
CA GLN A 169 -8.49 21.99 -11.32
C GLN A 169 -9.96 21.95 -10.82
N ARG A 170 -10.91 21.64 -11.69
CA ARG A 170 -12.34 21.58 -11.34
C ARG A 170 -12.76 20.23 -10.77
N MET A 171 -11.87 19.25 -10.74
CA MET A 171 -12.16 17.92 -10.23
C MET A 171 -12.04 17.91 -8.70
N THR A 172 -13.12 17.68 -7.99
CA THR A 172 -13.16 17.65 -6.52
C THR A 172 -13.31 16.24 -5.95
N GLU A 173 -13.74 15.29 -6.79
CA GLU A 173 -13.88 13.87 -6.45
C GLU A 173 -13.59 13.00 -7.67
N CYS A 174 -13.15 11.78 -7.47
CA CYS A 174 -12.92 10.83 -8.56
C CYS A 174 -13.01 9.38 -8.07
N TYR A 175 -13.30 8.48 -9.01
CA TYR A 175 -12.97 7.08 -8.82
C TYR A 175 -11.51 6.86 -9.24
N ARG A 176 -10.70 6.21 -8.40
CA ARG A 176 -9.27 6.01 -8.66
C ARG A 176 -9.00 5.35 -10.01
N SER A 177 -9.80 4.34 -10.37
CA SER A 177 -9.69 3.64 -11.65
C SER A 177 -9.95 4.55 -12.86
N ASP A 178 -10.84 5.54 -12.75
CA ASP A 178 -11.13 6.45 -13.86
C ASP A 178 -9.92 7.31 -14.23
N LEU A 179 -9.04 7.62 -13.28
CA LEU A 179 -7.86 8.45 -13.54
C LEU A 179 -6.95 7.81 -14.60
N PHE A 180 -6.68 6.51 -14.50
CA PHE A 180 -5.83 5.84 -15.48
C PHE A 180 -6.63 5.32 -16.69
N ILE A 181 -7.88 4.86 -16.53
CA ILE A 181 -8.70 4.38 -17.65
C ILE A 181 -8.98 5.48 -18.64
N LYS A 182 -9.27 6.69 -18.15
CA LYS A 182 -9.56 7.87 -18.97
C LYS A 182 -8.32 8.69 -19.31
N ASN A 183 -7.14 8.19 -18.96
CA ASN A 183 -5.84 8.86 -19.17
C ASN A 183 -5.80 10.29 -18.57
N ILE A 184 -6.44 10.47 -17.40
CA ILE A 184 -6.47 11.76 -16.69
C ILE A 184 -5.18 11.95 -15.89
N HIS A 185 -4.69 10.88 -15.23
CA HIS A 185 -3.47 10.89 -14.43
C HIS A 185 -2.79 9.52 -14.52
N GLN A 186 -1.49 9.52 -14.81
CA GLN A 186 -0.68 8.31 -14.99
C GLN A 186 0.43 8.17 -13.94
N GLY A 187 0.43 9.03 -12.92
CA GLY A 187 1.42 9.02 -11.85
C GLY A 187 0.99 8.22 -10.63
N ASP A 188 1.96 8.01 -9.74
CA ASP A 188 1.67 7.57 -8.40
C ASP A 188 0.93 8.65 -7.63
N SER A 189 0.15 8.25 -6.66
CA SER A 189 -0.71 9.13 -5.86
C SER A 189 -0.87 8.55 -4.46
N LYS A 190 -1.09 9.42 -3.48
CA LYS A 190 -1.25 9.03 -2.09
C LYS A 190 -2.73 8.86 -1.76
N GLU A 191 -3.14 7.62 -1.51
CA GLU A 191 -4.51 7.30 -1.13
C GLU A 191 -4.63 7.23 0.40
N VAL A 192 -5.40 8.15 0.97
CA VAL A 192 -5.83 8.14 2.37
C VAL A 192 -7.17 7.46 2.45
N MET A 193 -7.26 6.33 3.12
CA MET A 193 -8.43 5.45 3.09
C MET A 193 -9.20 5.46 4.41
N ARG A 194 -10.51 5.27 4.37
CA ARG A 194 -11.29 4.93 5.56
C ARG A 194 -10.88 3.56 6.06
N THR A 195 -10.41 3.51 7.29
CA THR A 195 -9.84 2.29 7.91
C THR A 195 -10.84 1.13 7.94
N GLU A 196 -12.11 1.41 8.25
CA GLU A 196 -13.14 0.38 8.28
C GLU A 196 -13.37 -0.32 6.93
N LEU A 197 -13.28 0.47 5.81
CA LEU A 197 -13.42 -0.09 4.47
C LEU A 197 -12.22 -0.98 4.12
N MET A 198 -11.02 -0.57 4.51
CA MET A 198 -9.83 -1.39 4.31
C MET A 198 -9.87 -2.67 5.15
N ARG A 199 -10.35 -2.59 6.40
CA ARG A 199 -10.56 -3.74 7.26
C ARG A 199 -11.57 -4.73 6.67
N SER A 200 -12.60 -4.25 5.96
CA SER A 200 -13.61 -5.12 5.33
C SER A 200 -13.08 -6.00 4.21
N VAL A 201 -11.94 -5.63 3.60
CA VAL A 201 -11.27 -6.38 2.52
C VAL A 201 -9.97 -7.06 2.95
N ALA A 202 -9.49 -6.76 4.14
CA ALA A 202 -8.34 -7.42 4.78
C ALA A 202 -8.79 -8.70 5.52
N PRO A 203 -7.86 -9.65 5.78
CA PRO A 203 -6.48 -9.67 5.32
C PRO A 203 -6.34 -10.14 3.87
N GLN A 204 -5.33 -9.63 3.17
CA GLN A 204 -4.90 -10.15 1.87
C GLN A 204 -4.18 -11.48 2.06
N ILE A 205 -4.82 -12.56 1.66
CA ILE A 205 -4.29 -13.92 1.81
C ILE A 205 -3.39 -14.25 0.62
N GLY A 206 -2.09 -14.30 0.87
CA GLY A 206 -1.07 -14.68 -0.10
C GLY A 206 -0.80 -16.18 -0.15
N PHE A 207 0.35 -16.54 -0.70
CA PHE A 207 0.78 -17.91 -0.89
C PHE A 207 2.17 -18.11 -0.26
N GLU A 208 2.36 -19.22 0.39
CA GLU A 208 3.66 -19.58 0.97
C GLU A 208 4.77 -19.52 -0.08
N GLY A 209 5.88 -18.86 0.27
CA GLY A 209 7.02 -18.62 -0.61
C GLY A 209 6.85 -17.44 -1.57
N GLU A 210 5.67 -16.80 -1.66
CA GLU A 210 5.43 -15.65 -2.52
C GLU A 210 5.31 -14.36 -1.72
N LYS A 211 6.31 -13.47 -1.82
CA LYS A 211 6.37 -12.20 -1.07
C LYS A 211 5.89 -10.98 -1.87
N ASN A 212 5.78 -11.11 -3.20
CA ASN A 212 5.39 -9.99 -4.09
C ASN A 212 3.90 -10.07 -4.44
N PHE A 213 3.06 -9.70 -3.49
CA PHE A 213 1.63 -9.55 -3.72
C PHE A 213 1.25 -8.09 -3.45
N ASN A 214 0.98 -7.32 -4.51
CA ASN A 214 0.78 -5.88 -4.40
C ASN A 214 -0.42 -5.54 -3.49
N PRO A 215 -0.28 -4.66 -2.49
CA PRO A 215 -1.37 -4.18 -1.62
C PRO A 215 -2.53 -3.51 -2.38
N ALA A 216 -2.32 -3.04 -3.60
CA ALA A 216 -3.40 -2.56 -4.48
C ALA A 216 -4.51 -3.59 -4.68
N TYR A 217 -4.28 -4.88 -4.38
CA TYR A 217 -5.31 -5.91 -4.35
C TYR A 217 -6.45 -5.58 -3.37
N MET A 218 -6.13 -5.03 -2.19
CA MET A 218 -7.15 -4.60 -1.22
C MET A 218 -7.74 -3.24 -1.61
N LEU A 219 -6.88 -2.27 -1.91
CA LEU A 219 -7.26 -0.91 -2.28
C LEU A 219 -8.26 -0.90 -3.45
N ALA A 220 -7.99 -1.66 -4.52
CA ALA A 220 -8.84 -1.67 -5.70
C ALA A 220 -10.26 -2.18 -5.44
N GLN A 221 -10.46 -3.06 -4.46
CA GLN A 221 -11.78 -3.55 -4.09
C GLN A 221 -12.64 -2.47 -3.41
N VAL A 222 -12.01 -1.47 -2.82
CA VAL A 222 -12.66 -0.34 -2.14
C VAL A 222 -12.88 0.81 -3.12
N TRP A 223 -11.83 1.26 -3.83
CA TRP A 223 -11.94 2.39 -4.76
C TRP A 223 -12.75 2.10 -6.05
N ASP A 224 -13.05 0.83 -6.34
CA ASP A 224 -13.99 0.45 -7.41
C ASP A 224 -15.45 0.78 -7.04
N LYS A 225 -15.75 0.82 -5.74
CA LYS A 225 -17.11 0.99 -5.22
C LYS A 225 -17.44 2.42 -4.86
N LEU A 226 -16.51 3.15 -4.27
CA LEU A 226 -16.71 4.50 -3.76
C LEU A 226 -15.65 5.47 -4.31
N PRO A 227 -16.03 6.74 -4.55
CA PRO A 227 -15.08 7.77 -4.97
C PRO A 227 -14.18 8.23 -3.82
N LEU A 228 -13.14 8.97 -4.18
CA LEU A 228 -12.21 9.67 -3.31
C LEU A 228 -12.41 11.19 -3.46
N LEU A 229 -12.30 11.92 -2.37
CA LEU A 229 -12.13 13.38 -2.42
C LEU A 229 -10.71 13.70 -2.90
N ILE A 230 -10.52 14.81 -3.60
CA ILE A 230 -9.24 15.19 -4.20
C ILE A 230 -8.56 16.31 -3.42
N ILE A 231 -7.28 16.10 -3.08
CA ILE A 231 -6.31 17.15 -2.74
C ILE A 231 -5.34 17.24 -3.92
N ASN A 232 -5.52 18.24 -4.80
CA ASN A 232 -4.66 18.41 -5.97
C ASN A 232 -3.33 19.11 -5.61
N GLU A 233 -2.69 18.60 -4.55
CA GLU A 233 -1.47 19.12 -3.95
C GLU A 233 -0.58 17.96 -3.49
N ASN A 234 0.67 18.28 -3.16
CA ASN A 234 1.62 17.34 -2.61
C ASN A 234 1.16 16.77 -1.26
N LEU A 235 1.10 15.44 -1.16
CA LEU A 235 0.92 14.72 0.11
C LEU A 235 2.11 13.84 0.46
N CYS A 236 3.00 13.53 -0.51
CA CYS A 236 4.18 12.73 -0.27
C CYS A 236 5.27 13.03 -1.29
N PHE A 237 6.50 13.18 -0.84
CA PHE A 237 7.69 13.14 -1.69
C PHE A 237 8.17 11.70 -1.81
N VAL A 238 8.33 11.25 -3.05
CA VAL A 238 8.78 9.89 -3.38
C VAL A 238 10.23 9.93 -3.84
N ASP A 239 11.06 9.13 -3.19
CA ASP A 239 12.47 8.95 -3.56
C ASP A 239 12.65 7.58 -4.24
N TYR A 240 12.54 7.58 -5.57
CA TYR A 240 12.74 6.34 -6.35
C TYR A 240 14.16 5.80 -6.19
N GLN A 241 14.30 4.78 -5.37
CA GLN A 241 15.57 4.10 -5.16
C GLN A 241 16.02 3.37 -6.43
N LEU A 242 17.20 3.70 -6.94
CA LEU A 242 17.79 3.09 -8.13
C LEU A 242 18.51 1.75 -7.85
N GLY A 243 18.44 1.25 -6.63
CA GLY A 243 19.13 0.03 -6.18
C GLY A 243 18.48 -1.27 -6.67
N ALA A 244 19.25 -2.37 -6.59
CA ALA A 244 18.80 -3.71 -6.98
C ALA A 244 17.60 -4.22 -6.15
N ASP A 245 17.33 -3.61 -4.98
CA ASP A 245 16.22 -3.92 -4.09
C ASP A 245 14.94 -3.11 -4.38
N SER A 246 14.97 -2.27 -5.43
CA SER A 246 13.79 -1.52 -5.87
C SER A 246 12.73 -2.45 -6.43
N MET A 247 11.53 -2.41 -5.84
CA MET A 247 10.39 -3.20 -6.34
C MET A 247 9.99 -2.83 -7.76
N SER A 248 10.18 -1.59 -8.19
CA SER A 248 9.83 -1.11 -9.52
C SER A 248 10.75 -1.65 -10.64
N GLN A 249 12.01 -1.95 -10.35
CA GLN A 249 12.97 -2.45 -11.36
C GLN A 249 12.88 -3.97 -11.59
N GLY A 250 12.26 -4.73 -10.70
CA GLY A 250 12.24 -6.19 -10.72
C GLY A 250 10.96 -6.85 -11.21
N ILE A 251 10.07 -6.14 -11.92
CA ILE A 251 8.71 -6.64 -12.23
C ILE A 251 8.66 -8.02 -12.91
N PHE A 252 9.55 -8.29 -13.87
CA PHE A 252 9.58 -9.59 -14.53
C PHE A 252 10.02 -10.72 -13.59
N LYS A 253 10.98 -10.44 -12.69
CA LYS A 253 11.42 -11.37 -11.64
C LYS A 253 10.30 -11.62 -10.63
N GLN A 254 9.55 -10.59 -10.28
CA GLN A 254 8.38 -10.72 -9.40
C GLN A 254 7.32 -11.64 -10.00
N TYR A 255 7.02 -11.53 -11.30
CA TYR A 255 6.08 -12.44 -11.98
C TYR A 255 6.51 -13.91 -11.89
N LEU A 256 7.81 -14.20 -11.95
CA LEU A 256 8.32 -15.55 -11.79
C LEU A 256 8.28 -16.03 -10.32
N ASN A 257 8.57 -15.13 -9.37
CA ASN A 257 8.67 -15.47 -7.95
C ASN A 257 7.32 -15.54 -7.24
N SER A 258 6.29 -14.87 -7.76
CA SER A 258 4.97 -14.79 -7.11
C SER A 258 3.80 -15.01 -8.09
N PRO A 259 3.84 -16.06 -8.94
CA PRO A 259 2.88 -16.19 -10.03
C PRO A 259 1.45 -16.45 -9.56
N ARG A 260 1.23 -17.13 -8.42
CA ARG A 260 -0.11 -17.37 -7.85
C ARG A 260 -0.72 -16.08 -7.31
N SER A 261 0.10 -15.24 -6.68
CA SER A 261 -0.29 -13.92 -6.18
C SER A 261 -0.73 -13.01 -7.34
N TYR A 262 0.05 -12.98 -8.42
CA TYR A 262 -0.34 -12.25 -9.63
C TYR A 262 -1.59 -12.81 -10.28
N ALA A 263 -1.74 -14.13 -10.38
CA ALA A 263 -2.97 -14.76 -10.90
C ALA A 263 -4.20 -14.34 -10.06
N LYS A 264 -4.10 -14.37 -8.74
CA LYS A 264 -5.18 -13.97 -7.83
C LYS A 264 -5.53 -12.48 -7.99
N MET A 265 -4.53 -11.61 -8.15
CA MET A 265 -4.74 -10.19 -8.43
C MET A 265 -5.51 -9.98 -9.75
N ARG A 266 -5.13 -10.70 -10.83
CA ARG A 266 -5.82 -10.59 -12.11
C ARG A 266 -7.27 -11.08 -12.05
N ILE A 267 -7.54 -12.15 -11.30
CA ILE A 267 -8.94 -12.60 -11.04
C ILE A 267 -9.74 -11.49 -10.37
N MET A 268 -9.16 -10.78 -9.40
CA MET A 268 -9.82 -9.65 -8.75
C MET A 268 -10.08 -8.52 -9.77
N HIS A 269 -9.09 -8.16 -10.58
CA HIS A 269 -9.24 -7.12 -11.62
C HIS A 269 -10.36 -7.47 -12.63
N LEU A 270 -10.50 -8.76 -13.02
CA LEU A 270 -11.60 -9.19 -13.89
C LEU A 270 -13.00 -8.99 -13.28
N LYS A 271 -13.10 -8.89 -11.95
CA LYS A 271 -14.35 -8.65 -11.22
C LYS A 271 -14.66 -7.16 -11.00
N LEU A 272 -13.69 -6.26 -11.17
CA LEU A 272 -13.90 -4.84 -10.96
C LEU A 272 -14.96 -4.30 -11.94
N GLN A 273 -15.90 -3.53 -11.42
CA GLN A 273 -17.05 -3.02 -12.19
C GLN A 273 -16.63 -1.92 -13.16
N ARG A 274 -15.67 -1.09 -12.77
CA ARG A 274 -15.21 0.06 -13.55
C ARG A 274 -14.25 -0.29 -14.67
N TYR A 275 -13.62 -1.47 -14.65
CA TYR A 275 -12.75 -1.91 -15.73
C TYR A 275 -13.55 -2.18 -17.00
N ASN A 276 -13.20 -1.48 -18.09
CA ASN A 276 -13.77 -1.73 -19.42
C ASN A 276 -13.29 -3.09 -19.98
N TYR A 277 -13.93 -3.52 -21.07
CA TYR A 277 -13.64 -4.83 -21.67
C TYR A 277 -12.18 -4.96 -22.15
N SER A 278 -11.60 -3.89 -22.71
CA SER A 278 -10.20 -3.91 -23.19
C SER A 278 -9.22 -4.17 -22.04
N LEU A 279 -9.40 -3.50 -20.90
CA LEU A 279 -8.60 -3.77 -19.70
C LEU A 279 -8.81 -5.20 -19.19
N LYS A 280 -10.06 -5.64 -19.08
CA LYS A 280 -10.36 -7.02 -18.66
C LYS A 280 -9.73 -8.06 -19.59
N PHE A 281 -9.70 -7.81 -20.89
CA PHE A 281 -9.02 -8.69 -21.85
C PHE A 281 -7.50 -8.73 -21.60
N LYS A 282 -6.86 -7.58 -21.36
CA LYS A 282 -5.44 -7.51 -20.99
C LYS A 282 -5.17 -8.24 -19.66
N GLU A 283 -6.03 -8.04 -18.66
CA GLU A 283 -5.92 -8.73 -17.37
C GLU A 283 -6.06 -10.26 -17.53
N ALA A 284 -6.97 -10.72 -18.38
CA ALA A 284 -7.12 -12.14 -18.70
C ALA A 284 -5.86 -12.72 -19.35
N ALA A 285 -5.19 -11.98 -20.23
CA ALA A 285 -3.92 -12.42 -20.83
C ALA A 285 -2.79 -12.52 -19.79
N HIS A 286 -2.66 -11.53 -18.89
CA HIS A 286 -1.72 -11.60 -17.77
C HIS A 286 -2.06 -12.75 -16.79
N TYR A 287 -3.36 -13.01 -16.56
CA TYR A 287 -3.80 -14.14 -15.76
C TYR A 287 -3.31 -15.46 -16.34
N ILE A 288 -3.48 -15.67 -17.65
CA ILE A 288 -3.00 -16.87 -18.34
C ILE A 288 -1.48 -17.04 -18.19
N SER A 289 -0.69 -15.99 -18.42
CA SER A 289 0.77 -16.06 -18.24
C SER A 289 1.15 -16.49 -16.81
N SER A 290 0.46 -15.95 -15.81
CA SER A 290 0.66 -16.31 -14.40
C SER A 290 0.27 -17.74 -14.10
N CYS A 291 -0.83 -18.24 -14.67
CA CYS A 291 -1.26 -19.64 -14.54
C CYS A 291 -0.30 -20.62 -15.18
N ILE A 292 0.29 -20.29 -16.33
CA ILE A 292 1.33 -21.10 -16.98
C ILE A 292 2.56 -21.20 -16.08
N ILE A 293 3.02 -20.07 -15.50
CA ILE A 293 4.19 -20.04 -14.62
C ILE A 293 3.93 -20.86 -13.36
N SER A 294 2.77 -20.68 -12.73
CA SER A 294 2.37 -21.41 -11.51
C SER A 294 1.90 -22.85 -11.76
N LYS A 295 1.77 -23.28 -13.02
CA LYS A 295 1.24 -24.58 -13.44
C LYS A 295 -0.18 -24.84 -12.90
N ASP A 296 -1.02 -23.79 -12.77
CA ASP A 296 -2.40 -23.93 -12.31
C ASP A 296 -3.27 -24.61 -13.37
N LYS A 297 -3.68 -25.84 -13.10
CA LYS A 297 -4.55 -26.63 -13.99
C LYS A 297 -6.01 -26.17 -13.94
N ASN A 298 -6.41 -25.41 -12.90
CA ASN A 298 -7.77 -24.94 -12.70
C ASN A 298 -8.02 -23.53 -13.28
N TRP A 299 -7.10 -23.00 -14.06
CA TRP A 299 -7.11 -21.63 -14.57
C TRP A 299 -8.45 -21.20 -15.19
N LEU A 300 -9.08 -22.06 -16.01
CA LEU A 300 -10.37 -21.75 -16.63
C LEU A 300 -11.54 -21.82 -15.64
N ARG A 301 -11.50 -22.79 -14.71
CA ARG A 301 -12.52 -22.93 -13.65
C ARG A 301 -12.51 -21.72 -12.72
N ASN A 302 -11.32 -21.21 -12.39
CA ASN A 302 -11.10 -20.10 -11.47
C ASN A 302 -11.40 -18.73 -12.10
N SER A 303 -11.41 -18.63 -13.45
CA SER A 303 -11.70 -17.36 -14.13
C SER A 303 -13.17 -16.98 -14.01
N PRO A 304 -13.47 -15.72 -13.60
CA PRO A 304 -14.84 -15.19 -13.61
C PRO A 304 -15.35 -14.87 -15.03
N MET A 305 -14.44 -14.77 -16.03
CA MET A 305 -14.75 -14.40 -17.42
C MET A 305 -14.19 -15.46 -18.40
N LYS A 306 -14.75 -16.67 -18.35
CA LYS A 306 -14.22 -17.85 -19.06
C LYS A 306 -13.97 -17.61 -20.56
N LEU A 307 -14.97 -17.07 -21.28
CA LEU A 307 -14.85 -16.82 -22.73
C LEU A 307 -13.74 -15.81 -23.03
N THR A 308 -13.71 -14.67 -22.31
CA THR A 308 -12.65 -13.67 -22.43
C THR A 308 -11.27 -14.27 -22.16
N THR A 309 -11.17 -15.15 -21.16
CA THR A 309 -9.92 -15.83 -20.81
C THR A 309 -9.47 -16.79 -21.92
N ILE A 310 -10.38 -17.54 -22.54
CA ILE A 310 -10.06 -18.38 -23.67
C ILE A 310 -9.55 -17.53 -24.87
N LEU A 311 -10.26 -16.47 -25.21
CA LEU A 311 -9.88 -15.58 -26.30
C LEU A 311 -8.53 -14.87 -26.06
N ALA A 312 -8.14 -14.69 -24.81
CA ALA A 312 -6.88 -14.05 -24.42
C ALA A 312 -5.67 -15.01 -24.42
N ILE A 313 -5.85 -16.33 -24.68
CA ILE A 313 -4.76 -17.31 -24.67
C ILE A 313 -3.56 -16.92 -25.55
N PRO A 314 -3.73 -16.50 -26.82
CA PRO A 314 -2.58 -16.15 -27.66
C PRO A 314 -1.72 -15.03 -27.06
N LEU A 315 -2.38 -13.99 -26.54
CA LEU A 315 -1.68 -12.87 -25.89
C LEU A 315 -1.04 -13.29 -24.55
N GLY A 316 -1.68 -14.17 -23.80
CA GLY A 316 -1.13 -14.72 -22.55
C GLY A 316 0.13 -15.56 -22.77
N LEU A 317 0.17 -16.35 -23.85
CA LEU A 317 1.37 -17.09 -24.26
C LEU A 317 2.51 -16.13 -24.66
N LEU A 318 2.19 -15.05 -25.39
CA LEU A 318 3.16 -14.02 -25.73
C LEU A 318 3.74 -13.36 -24.46
N PHE A 319 2.91 -12.97 -23.50
CA PHE A 319 3.37 -12.41 -22.22
C PHE A 319 4.25 -13.39 -21.43
N TYR A 320 3.88 -14.66 -21.39
CA TYR A 320 4.71 -15.70 -20.80
C TYR A 320 6.09 -15.79 -21.45
N ALA A 321 6.16 -15.78 -22.80
CA ALA A 321 7.42 -15.81 -23.53
C ALA A 321 8.29 -14.57 -23.21
N ILE A 322 7.70 -13.36 -23.19
CA ILE A 322 8.40 -12.12 -22.84
C ILE A 322 8.97 -12.21 -21.42
N ILE A 323 8.18 -12.65 -20.44
CA ILE A 323 8.64 -12.81 -19.04
C ILE A 323 9.85 -13.76 -18.98
N LYS A 324 9.82 -14.87 -19.71
CA LYS A 324 10.92 -15.84 -19.75
C LYS A 324 12.18 -15.26 -20.41
N ILE A 325 12.04 -14.49 -21.48
CA ILE A 325 13.18 -13.88 -22.20
C ILE A 325 13.84 -12.79 -21.32
N LYS A 326 13.05 -11.94 -20.68
CA LYS A 326 13.53 -10.84 -19.85
C LYS A 326 14.18 -11.30 -18.53
N ASN A 327 14.02 -12.56 -18.14
CA ASN A 327 14.62 -13.16 -16.94
C ASN A 327 15.75 -14.15 -17.27
N ARG A 328 16.22 -14.21 -18.50
CA ARG A 328 17.45 -14.90 -18.91
C ARG A 328 18.64 -13.96 -18.84
#